data_c74e1b88119342670639d07f03d41123
#
_entry.id   c74e1b88119342670639d07f03d41123
#
_cell.length_a   1.000
_cell.length_b   1.000
_cell.length_c   1.000
_cell.angle_alpha   90.00
_cell.angle_beta   90.00
_cell.angle_gamma   90.00
#
_symmetry.space_group_name_H-M   'P 1'
#
loop_
_entity.id
_entity.type
_entity.pdbx_description
1 polymer ?
#
loop_
_entity_poly.entity_id
_entity_poly.type
_entity_poly.pdbx_seq_one_letter_code
_entity_poly.pdbx_strand_id
1 'polypeptide(L)'
;MAEFRHVKRVIVSLWGHRVGMIVPTGLRGESYAFQYDQKFLKSGIEISPLMMPLRREPYAFLDLPRSEYSGLPPAFADSLPDAFGRGLIDRWLEDRGYVRSEITALDRLSYIGRRATGALMYEPDHGSGGDQMRLRCEILLKRHERRLTGS
;
A
#
# COMPACT_ATOMS: atom_id res chain seq x y z
N MET A 1 -6.24 27.09 1.86
CA MET A 1 -5.43 26.09 2.58
C MET A 1 -5.91 24.70 2.20
N ALA A 2 -5.02 23.92 1.64
CA ALA A 2 -5.34 22.52 1.45
C ALA A 2 -5.48 21.86 2.84
N GLU A 3 -6.64 21.33 3.13
CA GLU A 3 -6.82 20.53 4.33
C GLU A 3 -5.88 19.34 4.32
N PHE A 4 -5.07 19.25 5.33
CA PHE A 4 -4.20 18.15 5.61
C PHE A 4 -5.03 16.89 5.90
N ARG A 5 -4.86 15.87 5.07
CA ARG A 5 -5.51 14.57 5.29
C ARG A 5 -4.52 13.44 5.06
N HIS A 6 -4.39 12.59 6.05
CA HIS A 6 -3.64 11.34 5.87
C HIS A 6 -4.27 10.48 4.79
N VAL A 7 -3.41 9.89 3.97
CA VAL A 7 -3.84 8.97 2.93
C VAL A 7 -4.23 7.64 3.58
N LYS A 8 -5.47 7.25 3.39
CA LYS A 8 -6.01 6.00 3.94
C LYS A 8 -5.87 4.82 3.00
N ARG A 9 -5.75 5.08 1.70
CA ARG A 9 -5.66 4.07 0.65
C ARG A 9 -4.88 4.61 -0.53
N VAL A 10 -4.19 3.71 -1.21
CA VAL A 10 -3.43 4.07 -2.40
C VAL A 10 -3.82 3.15 -3.55
N ILE A 11 -4.19 3.75 -4.67
CA ILE A 11 -4.39 3.04 -5.93
C ILE A 11 -3.03 2.85 -6.58
N VAL A 12 -2.72 1.61 -6.93
CA VAL A 12 -1.51 1.26 -7.67
C VAL A 12 -1.86 1.10 -9.15
N SER A 13 -1.11 1.77 -10.01
CA SER A 13 -1.28 1.69 -11.46
C SER A 13 0.05 1.32 -12.13
N LEU A 14 -0.03 0.65 -13.26
CA LEU A 14 1.12 0.28 -14.10
C LEU A 14 0.86 0.80 -15.50
N TRP A 15 1.68 1.76 -15.95
CA TRP A 15 1.50 2.44 -17.26
C TRP A 15 0.06 2.91 -17.50
N GLY A 16 -0.55 3.52 -16.48
CA GLY A 16 -1.91 4.04 -16.56
C GLY A 16 -3.02 3.00 -16.37
N HIS A 17 -2.70 1.72 -16.21
CA HIS A 17 -3.68 0.68 -15.93
C HIS A 17 -3.75 0.41 -14.42
N ARG A 18 -4.94 0.45 -13.87
CA ARG A 18 -5.17 0.16 -12.47
C ARG A 18 -4.83 -1.31 -12.17
N VAL A 19 -3.90 -1.52 -11.25
CA VAL A 19 -3.43 -2.85 -10.87
C VAL A 19 -4.13 -3.36 -9.63
N GLY A 20 -4.30 -2.49 -8.66
CA GLY A 20 -4.90 -2.85 -7.39
C GLY A 20 -4.85 -1.71 -6.38
N MET A 21 -5.01 -2.05 -5.11
CA MET A 21 -5.11 -1.09 -4.03
C MET A 21 -4.35 -1.55 -2.79
N ILE A 22 -3.66 -0.62 -2.15
CA ILE A 22 -3.01 -0.83 -0.85
C ILE A 22 -3.90 -0.21 0.23
N VAL A 23 -4.21 -0.97 1.27
CA VAL A 23 -5.02 -0.53 2.41
C VAL A 23 -4.33 -0.88 3.72
N PRO A 24 -4.52 -0.09 4.80
CA PRO A 24 -4.02 -0.45 6.11
C PRO A 24 -4.70 -1.72 6.63
N THR A 25 -3.94 -2.53 7.33
CA THR A 25 -4.43 -3.72 8.02
C THR A 25 -3.79 -3.81 9.41
N GLY A 26 -4.33 -4.68 10.27
CA GLY A 26 -3.92 -4.76 11.66
C GLY A 26 -4.78 -3.86 12.57
N LEU A 27 -4.67 -4.08 13.87
CA LEU A 27 -5.49 -3.38 14.88
C LEU A 27 -5.24 -1.87 14.90
N ARG A 28 -4.01 -1.44 14.58
CA ARG A 28 -3.59 -0.03 14.59
C ARG A 28 -3.21 0.50 13.21
N GLY A 29 -3.47 -0.28 12.15
CA GLY A 29 -3.07 0.10 10.79
C GLY A 29 -1.56 0.10 10.58
N GLU A 30 -0.82 -0.68 11.35
CA GLU A 30 0.66 -0.74 11.33
C GLU A 30 1.21 -1.54 10.16
N SER A 31 0.37 -2.31 9.48
CA SER A 31 0.72 -3.09 8.30
C SER A 31 -0.19 -2.73 7.14
N TYR A 32 0.18 -3.13 5.95
CA TYR A 32 -0.59 -2.83 4.73
C TYR A 32 -0.83 -4.10 3.94
N ALA A 33 -2.04 -4.21 3.40
CA ALA A 33 -2.43 -5.28 2.51
C ALA A 33 -2.60 -4.74 1.10
N PHE A 34 -2.29 -5.56 0.11
CA PHE A 34 -2.51 -5.26 -1.30
C PHE A 34 -3.48 -6.26 -1.90
N GLN A 35 -4.44 -5.76 -2.68
CA GLN A 35 -5.37 -6.59 -3.42
C GLN A 35 -5.36 -6.20 -4.89
N TYR A 36 -5.21 -7.18 -5.77
CA TYR A 36 -5.33 -6.98 -7.21
C TYR A 36 -6.74 -6.56 -7.61
N ASP A 37 -6.83 -5.64 -8.55
CA ASP A 37 -8.10 -5.27 -9.19
C ASP A 37 -8.61 -6.44 -10.05
N GLN A 38 -9.91 -6.68 -10.03
CA GLN A 38 -10.52 -7.81 -10.75
C GLN A 38 -10.25 -7.76 -12.24
N LYS A 39 -10.27 -6.57 -12.84
CA LYS A 39 -9.97 -6.40 -14.25
C LYS A 39 -8.52 -6.74 -14.58
N PHE A 40 -7.60 -6.36 -13.69
CA PHE A 40 -6.18 -6.64 -13.87
C PHE A 40 -5.87 -8.14 -13.75
N LEU A 41 -6.59 -8.87 -12.92
CA LEU A 41 -6.44 -10.32 -12.79
C LEU A 41 -6.63 -11.04 -14.13
N LYS A 42 -7.48 -10.50 -15.00
CA LYS A 42 -7.72 -11.05 -16.33
C LYS A 42 -6.60 -10.81 -17.34
N SER A 43 -5.70 -9.88 -17.04
CA SER A 43 -4.58 -9.55 -17.93
C SER A 43 -3.48 -10.60 -17.95
N GLY A 44 -3.36 -11.39 -16.89
CA GLY A 44 -2.27 -12.36 -16.71
C GLY A 44 -0.92 -11.74 -16.39
N ILE A 45 -0.83 -10.41 -16.24
CA ILE A 45 0.41 -9.72 -15.90
C ILE A 45 0.60 -9.73 -14.39
N GLU A 46 1.80 -10.07 -13.93
CA GLU A 46 2.16 -10.10 -12.51
C GLU A 46 3.19 -9.02 -12.18
N ILE A 47 2.97 -8.27 -11.09
CA ILE A 47 3.91 -7.24 -10.64
C ILE A 47 5.18 -7.90 -10.09
N SER A 48 5.00 -8.95 -9.32
CA SER A 48 6.09 -9.71 -8.71
C SER A 48 5.70 -11.19 -8.72
N PRO A 49 6.07 -11.94 -9.78
CA PRO A 49 5.66 -13.34 -9.93
C PRO A 49 6.04 -14.25 -8.77
N LEU A 50 7.17 -13.98 -8.12
CA LEU A 50 7.66 -14.79 -7.02
C LEU A 50 6.96 -14.45 -5.69
N MET A 51 6.70 -13.17 -5.44
CA MET A 51 6.19 -12.70 -4.16
C MET A 51 4.69 -12.46 -4.17
N MET A 52 4.14 -12.03 -5.29
CA MET A 52 2.73 -11.67 -5.43
C MET A 52 2.15 -12.15 -6.76
N PRO A 53 2.06 -13.48 -6.98
CA PRO A 53 1.35 -14.00 -8.15
C PRO A 53 -0.13 -13.56 -8.13
N LEU A 54 -0.77 -13.56 -9.30
CA LEU A 54 -2.16 -13.14 -9.41
C LEU A 54 -3.08 -14.02 -8.58
N ARG A 55 -3.87 -13.40 -7.70
CA ARG A 55 -4.91 -14.07 -6.90
C ARG A 55 -5.95 -13.06 -6.44
N ARG A 56 -7.13 -13.55 -6.07
CA ARG A 56 -8.22 -12.69 -5.57
C ARG A 56 -8.02 -12.26 -4.12
N GLU A 57 -7.37 -13.10 -3.32
CA GLU A 57 -7.11 -12.83 -1.92
C GLU A 57 -6.06 -11.73 -1.77
N PRO A 58 -6.22 -10.84 -0.78
CA PRO A 58 -5.22 -9.81 -0.54
C PRO A 58 -3.91 -10.40 -0.03
N TYR A 59 -2.82 -9.67 -0.27
CA TYR A 59 -1.50 -9.97 0.24
C TYR A 59 -1.18 -9.11 1.45
N ALA A 60 -0.66 -9.73 2.51
CA ALA A 60 -0.05 -9.04 3.63
C ALA A 60 1.16 -9.83 4.11
N PHE A 61 2.29 -9.16 4.26
CA PHE A 61 3.56 -9.77 4.67
C PHE A 61 3.87 -9.34 6.10
N LEU A 62 3.18 -9.92 7.07
CA LEU A 62 3.23 -9.51 8.47
C LEU A 62 4.55 -9.87 9.16
N ASP A 63 5.28 -10.85 8.63
CA ASP A 63 6.54 -11.35 9.22
C ASP A 63 7.78 -10.58 8.75
N LEU A 64 7.63 -9.62 7.84
CA LEU A 64 8.76 -8.85 7.33
C LEU A 64 9.16 -7.72 8.29
N PRO A 65 10.48 -7.45 8.42
CA PRO A 65 10.94 -6.37 9.29
C PRO A 65 10.38 -5.00 8.88
N ARG A 66 9.76 -4.31 9.81
CA ARG A 66 9.19 -2.97 9.54
C ARG A 66 10.27 -1.92 9.26
N SER A 67 11.45 -2.10 9.80
CA SER A 67 12.59 -1.22 9.53
C SER A 67 12.97 -1.18 8.05
N GLU A 68 12.81 -2.28 7.35
CA GLU A 68 13.17 -2.41 5.93
C GLU A 68 11.97 -2.19 5.00
N TYR A 69 10.80 -2.70 5.36
CA TYR A 69 9.63 -2.73 4.48
C TYR A 69 8.53 -1.75 4.86
N SER A 70 8.64 -1.07 5.99
CA SER A 70 7.64 -0.09 6.47
C SER A 70 6.21 -0.64 6.56
N GLY A 71 6.07 -1.94 6.74
CA GLY A 71 4.79 -2.64 6.77
C GLY A 71 4.18 -2.92 5.40
N LEU A 72 4.87 -2.53 4.32
CA LEU A 72 4.41 -2.72 2.94
C LEU A 72 4.83 -4.06 2.36
N PRO A 73 4.06 -4.62 1.40
CA PRO A 73 4.59 -5.68 0.55
C PRO A 73 5.88 -5.24 -0.15
N PRO A 74 6.86 -6.17 -0.33
CA PRO A 74 8.19 -5.82 -0.82
C PRO A 74 8.22 -5.03 -2.13
N ALA A 75 7.37 -5.38 -3.09
CA ALA A 75 7.31 -4.69 -4.38
C ALA A 75 7.03 -3.19 -4.25
N PHE A 76 6.27 -2.79 -3.23
CA PHE A 76 5.92 -1.39 -2.99
C PHE A 76 6.92 -0.72 -2.05
N ALA A 77 7.47 -1.46 -1.09
CA ALA A 77 8.53 -0.97 -0.22
C ALA A 77 9.75 -0.52 -1.03
N ASP A 78 10.06 -1.23 -2.10
CA ASP A 78 11.18 -0.89 -3.00
C ASP A 78 10.99 0.46 -3.71
N SER A 79 9.76 0.98 -3.79
CA SER A 79 9.49 2.30 -4.35
C SER A 79 9.83 3.43 -3.37
N LEU A 80 9.94 3.13 -2.08
CA LEU A 80 10.34 4.13 -1.08
C LEU A 80 11.83 4.39 -1.17
N PRO A 81 12.26 5.66 -1.04
CA PRO A 81 13.68 6.00 -1.03
C PRO A 81 14.37 5.48 0.23
N ASP A 82 15.70 5.60 0.25
CA ASP A 82 16.51 5.30 1.43
C ASP A 82 16.17 6.23 2.61
N ALA A 83 16.85 6.03 3.74
CA ALA A 83 16.59 6.80 4.95
C ALA A 83 16.76 8.32 4.74
N PHE A 84 17.74 8.73 3.94
CA PHE A 84 17.97 10.14 3.65
C PHE A 84 16.82 10.72 2.81
N GLY A 85 16.42 10.03 1.75
CA GLY A 85 15.31 10.45 0.90
C GLY A 85 13.97 10.48 1.66
N ARG A 86 13.74 9.52 2.54
CA ARG A 86 12.55 9.53 3.41
C ARG A 86 12.55 10.73 4.35
N GLY A 87 13.70 11.09 4.90
CA GLY A 87 13.84 12.29 5.73
C GLY A 87 13.48 13.57 4.99
N LEU A 88 13.86 13.67 3.71
CA LEU A 88 13.49 14.82 2.86
C LEU A 88 11.99 14.88 2.61
N ILE A 89 11.36 13.75 2.33
CA ILE A 89 9.91 13.65 2.15
C ILE A 89 9.18 14.05 3.43
N ASP A 90 9.63 13.54 4.57
CA ASP A 90 9.01 13.83 5.87
C ASP A 90 9.10 15.34 6.18
N ARG A 91 10.23 15.96 5.90
CA ARG A 91 10.42 17.40 6.07
C ARG A 91 9.48 18.21 5.17
N TRP A 92 9.35 17.80 3.92
CA TRP A 92 8.42 18.43 2.98
C TRP A 92 6.97 18.32 3.46
N LEU A 93 6.58 17.16 3.99
CA LEU A 93 5.25 16.94 4.57
C LEU A 93 5.04 17.75 5.85
N GLU A 94 6.04 17.83 6.73
CA GLU A 94 5.99 18.68 7.94
C GLU A 94 5.73 20.15 7.59
N ASP A 95 6.39 20.66 6.56
CA ASP A 95 6.20 22.03 6.09
C ASP A 95 4.76 22.28 5.62
N ARG A 96 4.00 21.24 5.35
CA ARG A 96 2.58 21.29 4.95
C ARG A 96 1.61 20.95 6.08
N GLY A 97 2.09 20.85 7.29
CA GLY A 97 1.26 20.64 8.46
C GLY A 97 1.17 19.20 8.97
N TYR A 98 1.92 18.25 8.36
CA TYR A 98 1.97 16.89 8.88
C TYR A 98 2.82 16.82 10.14
N VAL A 99 2.36 16.06 11.13
CA VAL A 99 3.17 15.73 12.30
C VAL A 99 4.07 14.53 11.94
N ARG A 100 5.38 14.68 12.09
CA ARG A 100 6.36 13.67 11.65
C ARG A 100 6.05 12.26 12.18
N SER A 101 5.68 12.14 13.45
CA SER A 101 5.34 10.86 14.06
C SER A 101 4.07 10.21 13.49
N GLU A 102 3.25 10.97 12.79
CA GLU A 102 1.98 10.50 12.20
C GLU A 102 2.07 10.24 10.70
N ILE A 103 3.22 10.54 10.07
CA ILE A 103 3.42 10.29 8.65
C ILE A 103 3.45 8.77 8.40
N THR A 104 2.59 8.30 7.51
CA THR A 104 2.47 6.88 7.18
C THR A 104 3.24 6.53 5.90
N ALA A 105 3.45 5.23 5.68
CA ALA A 105 4.03 4.76 4.42
C ALA A 105 3.16 5.12 3.22
N LEU A 106 1.84 5.14 3.38
CA LEU A 106 0.91 5.56 2.31
C LEU A 106 1.04 7.04 1.98
N ASP A 107 1.27 7.89 2.98
CA ASP A 107 1.55 9.32 2.77
C ASP A 107 2.81 9.49 1.91
N ARG A 108 3.87 8.72 2.20
CA ARG A 108 5.12 8.74 1.44
C ARG A 108 4.94 8.21 0.02
N LEU A 109 4.24 7.11 -0.17
CA LEU A 109 3.94 6.56 -1.49
C LEU A 109 3.15 7.56 -2.34
N SER A 110 2.16 8.22 -1.76
CA SER A 110 1.35 9.23 -2.45
C SER A 110 2.18 10.45 -2.84
N TYR A 111 3.14 10.85 -2.00
CA TYR A 111 4.09 11.92 -2.34
C TYR A 111 4.95 11.54 -3.54
N ILE A 112 5.48 10.31 -3.55
CA ILE A 112 6.26 9.78 -4.66
C ILE A 112 5.40 9.73 -5.92
N GLY A 113 4.19 9.18 -5.82
CA GLY A 113 3.15 9.20 -6.85
C GLY A 113 3.66 8.85 -8.24
N ARG A 114 3.67 9.85 -9.13
CA ARG A 114 4.17 9.75 -10.50
C ARG A 114 5.65 10.07 -10.65
N ARG A 115 6.30 10.50 -9.55
CA ARG A 115 7.72 10.89 -9.56
C ARG A 115 8.66 9.71 -9.40
N ALA A 116 8.13 8.53 -9.04
CA ALA A 116 8.93 7.33 -8.90
C ALA A 116 9.59 6.97 -10.23
N THR A 117 10.86 6.58 -10.16
CA THR A 117 11.57 6.01 -11.29
C THR A 117 11.09 4.58 -11.48
N GLY A 118 10.08 4.38 -12.29
CA GLY A 118 9.53 3.05 -12.55
C GLY A 118 8.17 3.10 -13.20
N ALA A 119 7.66 1.93 -13.54
CA ALA A 119 6.38 1.80 -14.20
C ALA A 119 5.19 1.93 -13.23
N LEU A 120 5.42 1.67 -11.94
CA LEU A 120 4.38 1.76 -10.91
C LEU A 120 4.11 3.21 -10.51
N MET A 121 2.85 3.56 -10.42
CA MET A 121 2.37 4.86 -9.97
C MET A 121 1.41 4.67 -8.79
N TYR A 122 1.42 5.65 -7.89
CA TYR A 122 0.63 5.61 -6.66
C TYR A 122 -0.24 6.86 -6.58
N GLU A 123 -1.55 6.67 -6.41
CA GLU A 123 -2.50 7.77 -6.26
C GLU A 123 -3.32 7.58 -4.99
N PRO A 124 -3.47 8.64 -4.16
CA PRO A 124 -4.34 8.54 -3.00
C PRO A 124 -5.79 8.37 -3.44
N ASP A 125 -6.52 7.50 -2.76
CA ASP A 125 -7.96 7.34 -2.96
C ASP A 125 -8.71 7.83 -1.71
N HIS A 126 -9.49 8.88 -1.88
CA HIS A 126 -10.32 9.47 -0.83
C HIS A 126 -11.80 9.12 -0.99
N GLY A 127 -12.14 8.15 -1.84
CA GLY A 127 -13.51 7.74 -2.09
C GLY A 127 -14.19 7.07 -0.89
N SER A 128 -15.50 7.11 -0.87
CA SER A 128 -16.33 6.60 0.23
C SER A 128 -16.37 5.06 0.35
N GLY A 129 -15.93 4.34 -0.66
CA GLY A 129 -15.97 2.87 -0.68
C GLY A 129 -14.88 2.14 0.10
N GLY A 130 -14.02 2.86 0.80
CA GLY A 130 -12.81 2.28 1.33
C GLY A 130 -12.95 1.51 2.63
N ASP A 131 -13.89 1.89 3.44
CA ASP A 131 -14.13 1.14 4.68
C ASP A 131 -14.64 -0.26 4.36
N GLN A 132 -15.46 -0.39 3.30
CA GLN A 132 -15.92 -1.69 2.84
C GLN A 132 -14.78 -2.54 2.29
N MET A 133 -13.87 -1.94 1.53
CA MET A 133 -12.72 -2.67 0.99
C MET A 133 -11.74 -3.08 2.08
N ARG A 134 -11.48 -2.21 3.04
CA ARG A 134 -10.66 -2.54 4.21
C ARG A 134 -11.24 -3.73 4.97
N LEU A 135 -12.53 -3.68 5.28
CA LEU A 135 -13.21 -4.77 5.98
C LEU A 135 -13.17 -6.07 5.18
N ARG A 136 -13.36 -5.98 3.87
CA ARG A 136 -13.27 -7.14 2.97
C ARG A 136 -11.86 -7.74 2.99
N CYS A 137 -10.82 -6.93 2.91
CA CYS A 137 -9.44 -7.38 3.00
C CYS A 137 -9.16 -8.07 4.34
N GLU A 138 -9.60 -7.50 5.44
CA GLU A 138 -9.41 -8.10 6.77
C GLU A 138 -10.10 -9.45 6.90
N ILE A 139 -11.32 -9.57 6.40
CA ILE A 139 -12.07 -10.84 6.39
C ILE A 139 -11.35 -11.90 5.55
N LEU A 140 -10.90 -11.53 4.36
CA LEU A 140 -10.22 -12.46 3.46
C LEU A 140 -8.86 -12.90 4.01
N LEU A 141 -8.11 -12.00 4.64
CA LEU A 141 -6.85 -12.33 5.29
C LEU A 141 -7.05 -13.30 6.44
N LYS A 142 -8.04 -13.07 7.30
CA LYS A 142 -8.37 -13.98 8.40
C LYS A 142 -8.78 -15.37 7.90
N ARG A 143 -9.52 -15.44 6.80
CA ARG A 143 -9.88 -16.71 6.17
C ARG A 143 -8.66 -17.45 5.65
N HIS A 144 -7.74 -16.72 5.03
CA HIS A 144 -6.49 -17.30 4.50
C HIS A 144 -5.62 -17.85 5.62
N GLU A 145 -5.43 -17.08 6.69
CA GLU A 145 -4.68 -17.52 7.87
C GLU A 145 -5.27 -18.79 8.48
N ARG A 146 -6.60 -18.88 8.62
CA ARG A 146 -7.29 -20.08 9.12
C ARG A 146 -7.05 -21.28 8.24
N ARG A 147 -7.01 -21.14 6.92
CA ARG A 147 -6.70 -22.23 5.99
C ARG A 147 -5.27 -22.72 6.14
N LEU A 148 -4.31 -21.81 6.36
CA LEU A 148 -2.91 -22.15 6.54
C LEU A 148 -2.63 -22.85 7.86
N THR A 149 -3.37 -22.51 8.92
CA THR A 149 -3.21 -23.11 10.26
C THR A 149 -4.00 -24.40 10.46
N GLY A 150 -4.82 -24.80 9.49
CA GLY A 150 -5.58 -26.05 9.55
C GLY A 150 -6.73 -26.05 10.57
N SER A 151 -7.10 -24.89 11.06
CA SER A 151 -8.19 -24.74 12.03
C SER A 151 -9.45 -24.16 11.39
#